data_3572d0d1c4b399ee075c67baf0a07f29
#
_entry.id   3572d0d1c4b399ee075c67baf0a07f29
#
_cell.length_a   1.000
_cell.length_b   1.000
_cell.length_c   1.000
_cell.angle_alpha   90.00
_cell.angle_beta   90.00
_cell.angle_gamma   90.00
#
_symmetry.space_group_name_H-M   'P 1'
#
loop_
_entity.id
_entity.type
_entity.pdbx_description
1 polymer ?
#
loop_
_entity_poly.entity_id
_entity_poly.type
_entity_poly.pdbx_seq_one_letter_code
_entity_poly.pdbx_strand_id
1 'polypeptide(L)'
;MALGGPDSLESVEPYLLHLRGGRATPPELVEEIRERYRATGGRSPVLEITRDLAAKLEARRPVRAVVGLRHWHPFIAEAWADVVALEPERVVAICMAPQYSAMTVGKYLEALADARNDVGGGGIPLSAVRSWATHPGLVGALAGRISAALGRFPEPEQPSVPVLFTAHSLPERIVRDGDPYPAEVRSTIAAVTARLPAGQPTAFAYQSQGRSPEPWLGPEVEPTLDHLAGGGVPGVVIAPIGFVSDHVETLYDIDIEFRARAEKLGLRLERMEMPNAADDLADTLGALVDEQLSG
;
A
#
# COMPACT_ATOMS: atom_id res chain seq x y z
N MET A 1 1.12 -11.79 -0.48
CA MET A 1 2.52 -11.25 -0.58
C MET A 1 2.51 -9.76 -0.26
N ALA A 2 3.46 -9.26 0.54
CA ALA A 2 3.56 -7.85 0.91
C ALA A 2 4.99 -7.32 0.73
N LEU A 3 5.20 -5.99 0.85
CA LEU A 3 6.50 -5.37 0.63
C LEU A 3 7.53 -5.85 1.68
N GLY A 4 7.11 -5.87 2.93
CA GLY A 4 7.99 -6.08 4.07
C GLY A 4 8.63 -4.78 4.56
N GLY A 5 9.34 -4.89 5.65
CA GLY A 5 10.09 -3.78 6.27
C GLY A 5 10.88 -4.30 7.45
N PRO A 6 11.83 -3.52 7.99
CA PRO A 6 12.69 -3.96 9.07
C PRO A 6 11.87 -4.24 10.35
N ASP A 7 12.22 -5.30 11.05
CA ASP A 7 11.56 -5.75 12.28
C ASP A 7 12.19 -5.16 13.55
N SER A 8 13.30 -4.41 13.39
CA SER A 8 13.97 -3.66 14.43
C SER A 8 14.79 -2.51 13.82
N LEU A 9 15.33 -1.62 14.66
CA LEU A 9 16.21 -0.55 14.20
C LEU A 9 17.55 -1.07 13.68
N GLU A 10 18.04 -2.20 14.21
CA GLU A 10 19.25 -2.87 13.75
C GLU A 10 19.07 -3.46 12.36
N SER A 11 17.84 -3.88 12.04
CA SER A 11 17.49 -4.47 10.74
C SER A 11 17.36 -3.44 9.60
N VAL A 12 17.40 -2.14 9.88
CA VAL A 12 17.23 -1.08 8.85
C VAL A 12 18.31 -1.15 7.78
N GLU A 13 19.57 -1.29 8.16
CA GLU A 13 20.68 -1.35 7.19
C GLU A 13 20.64 -2.61 6.32
N PRO A 14 20.49 -3.85 6.88
CA PRO A 14 20.28 -5.05 6.08
C PRO A 14 19.06 -4.98 5.15
N TYR A 15 17.94 -4.42 5.64
CA TYR A 15 16.75 -4.20 4.83
C TYR A 15 17.02 -3.28 3.63
N LEU A 16 17.70 -2.15 3.85
CA LEU A 16 18.08 -1.23 2.79
C LEU A 16 19.05 -1.84 1.79
N LEU A 17 19.99 -2.66 2.26
CA LEU A 17 20.91 -3.40 1.40
C LEU A 17 20.15 -4.34 0.47
N HIS A 18 19.18 -5.09 1.00
CA HIS A 18 18.32 -5.97 0.21
C HIS A 18 17.43 -5.18 -0.77
N LEU A 19 16.77 -4.11 -0.30
CA LEU A 19 15.92 -3.25 -1.11
C LEU A 19 16.67 -2.65 -2.32
N ARG A 20 17.97 -2.37 -2.16
CA ARG A 20 18.85 -1.80 -3.19
C ARG A 20 19.58 -2.85 -4.03
N GLY A 21 19.18 -4.13 -3.92
CA GLY A 21 19.81 -5.22 -4.68
C GLY A 21 21.28 -5.44 -4.35
N GLY A 22 21.65 -5.38 -3.06
CA GLY A 22 22.99 -5.58 -2.55
C GLY A 22 23.92 -4.35 -2.62
N ARG A 23 23.42 -3.20 -3.07
CA ARG A 23 24.20 -1.94 -3.09
C ARG A 23 24.16 -1.28 -1.72
N ALA A 24 25.35 -1.00 -1.15
CA ALA A 24 25.47 -0.33 0.14
C ALA A 24 24.73 1.02 0.15
N THR A 25 24.12 1.31 1.29
CA THR A 25 23.43 2.59 1.53
C THR A 25 24.40 3.52 2.27
N PRO A 26 24.50 4.81 1.90
CA PRO A 26 25.31 5.78 2.64
C PRO A 26 24.88 5.81 4.12
N PRO A 27 25.83 5.87 5.08
CA PRO A 27 25.51 5.82 6.51
C PRO A 27 24.51 6.89 6.96
N GLU A 28 24.59 8.08 6.39
CA GLU A 28 23.68 9.20 6.69
C GLU A 28 22.25 8.85 6.30
N LEU A 29 22.06 8.18 5.17
CA LEU A 29 20.74 7.72 4.74
C LEU A 29 20.23 6.55 5.59
N VAL A 30 21.12 5.65 6.01
CA VAL A 30 20.74 4.58 6.96
C VAL A 30 20.22 5.19 8.25
N GLU A 31 20.92 6.19 8.80
CA GLU A 31 20.48 6.84 10.04
C GLU A 31 19.17 7.63 9.86
N GLU A 32 19.02 8.35 8.76
CA GLU A 32 17.76 9.02 8.43
C GLU A 32 16.58 8.04 8.42
N ILE A 33 16.72 6.91 7.74
CA ILE A 33 15.64 5.89 7.70
C ILE A 33 15.44 5.25 9.08
N ARG A 34 16.52 5.04 9.85
CA ARG A 34 16.42 4.54 11.22
C ARG A 34 15.64 5.50 12.13
N GLU A 35 15.84 6.83 11.99
CA GLU A 35 15.07 7.84 12.71
C GLU A 35 13.59 7.81 12.32
N ARG A 36 13.25 7.63 11.02
CA ARG A 36 11.86 7.47 10.57
C ARG A 36 11.21 6.26 11.25
N TYR A 37 11.90 5.10 11.29
CA TYR A 37 11.39 3.93 12.00
C TYR A 37 11.31 4.16 13.51
N ARG A 38 12.28 4.83 14.13
CA ARG A 38 12.23 5.16 15.56
C ARG A 38 11.02 6.02 15.90
N ALA A 39 10.72 7.01 15.09
CA ALA A 39 9.55 7.89 15.25
C ALA A 39 8.20 7.15 15.07
N THR A 40 8.20 6.00 14.39
CA THR A 40 6.98 5.22 14.07
C THR A 40 6.89 3.87 14.81
N GLY A 41 7.63 3.73 15.92
CA GLY A 41 7.53 2.55 16.80
C GLY A 41 8.69 1.56 16.71
N GLY A 42 9.77 1.91 16.00
CA GLY A 42 11.03 1.16 15.98
C GLY A 42 11.08 -0.02 15.00
N ARG A 43 9.98 -0.33 14.32
CA ARG A 43 9.85 -1.45 13.37
C ARG A 43 8.72 -1.24 12.38
N SER A 44 8.70 -2.02 11.32
CA SER A 44 7.58 -2.07 10.37
C SER A 44 6.43 -2.93 10.93
N PRO A 45 5.18 -2.45 10.91
CA PRO A 45 4.03 -3.25 11.33
C PRO A 45 3.53 -4.21 10.24
N VAL A 46 4.05 -4.13 9.02
CA VAL A 46 3.51 -4.83 7.83
C VAL A 46 3.41 -6.34 8.03
N LEU A 47 4.41 -6.97 8.64
CA LEU A 47 4.39 -8.42 8.85
C LEU A 47 3.28 -8.85 9.80
N GLU A 48 3.12 -8.16 10.94
CA GLU A 48 2.09 -8.45 11.92
C GLU A 48 0.70 -8.24 11.31
N ILE A 49 0.46 -7.11 10.67
CA ILE A 49 -0.81 -6.80 9.98
C ILE A 49 -1.13 -7.88 8.94
N THR A 50 -0.13 -8.30 8.15
CA THR A 50 -0.36 -9.30 7.09
C THR A 50 -0.64 -10.69 7.68
N ARG A 51 -0.01 -11.06 8.79
CA ARG A 51 -0.27 -12.32 9.50
C ARG A 51 -1.67 -12.34 10.13
N ASP A 52 -2.08 -11.24 10.77
CA ASP A 52 -3.42 -11.11 11.33
C ASP A 52 -4.49 -11.21 10.25
N LEU A 53 -4.24 -10.59 9.09
CA LEU A 53 -5.12 -10.65 7.94
C LEU A 53 -5.19 -12.08 7.36
N ALA A 54 -4.05 -12.79 7.29
CA ALA A 54 -3.99 -14.18 6.87
C ALA A 54 -4.80 -15.10 7.82
N ALA A 55 -4.64 -14.93 9.13
CA ALA A 55 -5.41 -15.67 10.12
C ALA A 55 -6.93 -15.42 10.01
N LYS A 56 -7.32 -14.16 9.75
CA LYS A 56 -8.72 -13.79 9.51
C LYS A 56 -9.28 -14.43 8.23
N LEU A 57 -8.46 -14.51 7.18
CA LEU A 57 -8.84 -15.18 5.93
C LEU A 57 -9.06 -16.69 6.16
N GLU A 58 -8.14 -17.37 6.86
CA GLU A 58 -8.28 -18.79 7.22
C GLU A 58 -9.54 -19.06 8.07
N ALA A 59 -9.88 -18.16 8.99
CA ALA A 59 -11.09 -18.26 9.78
C ALA A 59 -12.39 -18.14 8.96
N ARG A 60 -12.32 -17.54 7.76
CA ARG A 60 -13.46 -17.24 6.88
C ARG A 60 -13.57 -18.18 5.68
N ARG A 61 -12.50 -18.83 5.30
CA ARG A 61 -12.43 -19.71 4.12
C ARG A 61 -11.66 -20.98 4.46
N PRO A 62 -12.00 -22.10 3.87
CA PRO A 62 -11.28 -23.37 4.04
C PRO A 62 -9.96 -23.36 3.23
N VAL A 63 -9.09 -22.43 3.54
CA VAL A 63 -7.77 -22.25 2.89
C VAL A 63 -6.66 -22.18 3.95
N ARG A 64 -5.43 -22.44 3.50
CA ARG A 64 -4.23 -22.10 4.27
C ARG A 64 -3.60 -20.86 3.66
N ALA A 65 -3.28 -19.87 4.50
CA ALA A 65 -2.70 -18.62 4.07
C ALA A 65 -1.24 -18.50 4.53
N VAL A 66 -0.33 -18.41 3.58
CA VAL A 66 1.11 -18.26 3.84
C VAL A 66 1.53 -16.84 3.48
N VAL A 67 2.28 -16.19 4.38
CA VAL A 67 2.75 -14.81 4.20
C VAL A 67 4.17 -14.81 3.67
N GLY A 68 4.39 -14.19 2.51
CA GLY A 68 5.71 -13.95 1.95
C GLY A 68 5.95 -12.46 1.73
N LEU A 69 7.11 -11.97 2.13
CA LEU A 69 7.53 -10.59 1.98
C LEU A 69 8.61 -10.47 0.90
N ARG A 70 8.57 -9.37 0.14
CA ARG A 70 9.53 -9.17 -0.95
C ARG A 70 10.90 -8.75 -0.43
N HIS A 71 10.95 -7.92 0.58
CA HIS A 71 12.20 -7.26 1.02
C HIS A 71 12.61 -7.57 2.45
N TRP A 72 11.87 -8.41 3.17
CA TRP A 72 12.21 -8.88 4.52
C TRP A 72 11.66 -10.27 4.79
N HIS A 73 12.07 -10.87 5.92
CA HIS A 73 11.59 -12.19 6.34
C HIS A 73 10.13 -12.19 6.82
N PRO A 74 9.41 -13.29 6.52
CA PRO A 74 9.82 -14.39 5.64
C PRO A 74 9.82 -13.93 4.17
N PHE A 75 10.92 -14.15 3.46
CA PHE A 75 10.99 -13.84 2.03
C PHE A 75 9.98 -14.69 1.24
N ILE A 76 9.60 -14.25 0.03
CA ILE A 76 8.70 -15.00 -0.86
C ILE A 76 9.23 -16.42 -1.11
N ALA A 77 10.55 -16.60 -1.21
CA ALA A 77 11.16 -17.92 -1.40
C ALA A 77 11.00 -18.82 -0.17
N GLU A 78 11.14 -18.27 1.04
CA GLU A 78 10.92 -18.99 2.29
C GLU A 78 9.44 -19.39 2.42
N ALA A 79 8.54 -18.43 2.17
CA ALA A 79 7.10 -18.69 2.15
C ALA A 79 6.68 -19.72 1.10
N TRP A 80 7.35 -19.73 -0.06
CA TRP A 80 7.07 -20.73 -1.10
C TRP A 80 7.52 -22.13 -0.67
N ALA A 81 8.62 -22.27 0.07
CA ALA A 81 9.02 -23.57 0.65
C ALA A 81 7.95 -24.10 1.62
N ASP A 82 7.37 -23.22 2.45
CA ASP A 82 6.25 -23.60 3.34
C ASP A 82 5.02 -24.03 2.53
N VAL A 83 4.70 -23.34 1.44
CA VAL A 83 3.61 -23.72 0.52
C VAL A 83 3.84 -25.10 -0.08
N VAL A 84 5.05 -25.40 -0.56
CA VAL A 84 5.39 -26.70 -1.13
C VAL A 84 5.24 -27.82 -0.09
N ALA A 85 5.65 -27.55 1.16
CA ALA A 85 5.53 -28.52 2.25
C ALA A 85 4.07 -28.84 2.65
N LEU A 86 3.12 -27.97 2.32
CA LEU A 86 1.69 -28.17 2.55
C LEU A 86 1.04 -29.05 1.46
N GLU A 87 1.74 -29.37 0.37
CA GLU A 87 1.25 -30.16 -0.77
C GLU A 87 -0.14 -29.71 -1.28
N PRO A 88 -0.35 -28.41 -1.57
CA PRO A 88 -1.66 -27.89 -1.92
C PRO A 88 -2.10 -28.38 -3.32
N GLU A 89 -3.38 -28.59 -3.51
CA GLU A 89 -3.96 -28.86 -4.83
C GLU A 89 -3.83 -27.66 -5.78
N ARG A 90 -3.86 -26.44 -5.23
CA ARG A 90 -3.81 -25.18 -5.97
C ARG A 90 -3.34 -24.04 -5.07
N VAL A 91 -2.70 -23.05 -5.65
CA VAL A 91 -2.28 -21.81 -4.96
C VAL A 91 -2.92 -20.60 -5.63
N VAL A 92 -3.40 -19.65 -4.81
CA VAL A 92 -3.81 -18.32 -5.24
C VAL A 92 -2.84 -17.30 -4.65
N ALA A 93 -2.11 -16.59 -5.49
CA ALA A 93 -1.18 -15.55 -5.06
C ALA A 93 -1.86 -14.17 -5.11
N ILE A 94 -1.89 -13.46 -3.98
CA ILE A 94 -2.45 -12.11 -3.87
C ILE A 94 -1.34 -11.16 -3.39
N CYS A 95 -1.12 -10.06 -4.12
CA CYS A 95 -0.26 -8.98 -3.69
C CYS A 95 -1.05 -7.94 -2.89
N MET A 96 -0.52 -7.52 -1.73
CA MET A 96 -1.12 -6.48 -0.89
C MET A 96 -0.87 -5.07 -1.46
N ALA A 97 -0.94 -4.98 -2.79
CA ALA A 97 -0.87 -3.78 -3.62
C ALA A 97 -1.99 -3.87 -4.65
N PRO A 98 -3.09 -3.10 -4.47
CA PRO A 98 -4.28 -3.26 -5.30
C PRO A 98 -4.07 -2.89 -6.77
N GLN A 99 -3.28 -1.84 -7.04
CA GLN A 99 -3.00 -1.35 -8.37
C GLN A 99 -1.78 -2.04 -8.96
N TYR A 100 -1.93 -2.58 -10.15
CA TYR A 100 -0.81 -3.23 -10.85
C TYR A 100 0.20 -2.21 -11.39
N SER A 101 1.46 -2.53 -11.20
CA SER A 101 2.59 -2.00 -11.98
C SER A 101 3.60 -3.12 -12.19
N ALA A 102 4.31 -3.10 -13.31
CA ALA A 102 5.45 -3.97 -13.53
C ALA A 102 6.56 -3.76 -12.48
N MET A 103 6.67 -2.54 -11.91
CA MET A 103 7.64 -2.19 -10.87
C MET A 103 7.21 -2.63 -9.46
N THR A 104 5.93 -2.93 -9.24
CA THR A 104 5.38 -3.35 -7.94
C THR A 104 4.87 -4.79 -8.02
N VAL A 105 3.61 -5.01 -8.35
CA VAL A 105 3.00 -6.36 -8.45
C VAL A 105 3.79 -7.26 -9.39
N GLY A 106 4.26 -6.74 -10.54
CA GLY A 106 5.12 -7.49 -11.47
C GLY A 106 6.36 -8.06 -10.76
N LYS A 107 7.01 -7.26 -9.91
CA LYS A 107 8.21 -7.71 -9.16
C LYS A 107 7.91 -8.73 -8.06
N TYR A 108 6.70 -8.73 -7.47
CA TYR A 108 6.30 -9.82 -6.57
C TYR A 108 6.10 -11.13 -7.34
N LEU A 109 5.49 -11.05 -8.52
CA LEU A 109 5.24 -12.22 -9.34
C LEU A 109 6.54 -12.80 -9.94
N GLU A 110 7.51 -11.95 -10.31
CA GLU A 110 8.87 -12.38 -10.68
C GLU A 110 9.53 -13.14 -9.51
N ALA A 111 9.56 -12.55 -8.30
CA ALA A 111 10.13 -13.20 -7.13
C ALA A 111 9.46 -14.54 -6.79
N LEU A 112 8.14 -14.64 -7.00
CA LEU A 112 7.40 -15.89 -6.83
C LEU A 112 7.79 -16.92 -7.91
N ALA A 113 7.97 -16.50 -9.16
CA ALA A 113 8.41 -17.37 -10.25
C ALA A 113 9.83 -17.89 -10.01
N ASP A 114 10.75 -17.02 -9.54
CA ASP A 114 12.12 -17.41 -9.17
C ASP A 114 12.09 -18.42 -8.01
N ALA A 115 11.30 -18.15 -6.96
CA ALA A 115 11.13 -19.09 -5.84
C ALA A 115 10.64 -20.47 -6.28
N ARG A 116 9.68 -20.53 -7.22
CA ARG A 116 9.19 -21.79 -7.81
C ARG A 116 10.25 -22.55 -8.57
N ASN A 117 11.16 -21.85 -9.24
CA ASN A 117 12.25 -22.47 -9.98
C ASN A 117 13.34 -23.02 -9.03
N ASP A 118 13.67 -22.26 -7.99
CA ASP A 118 14.78 -22.54 -7.08
C ASP A 118 14.41 -23.60 -6.02
N VAL A 119 13.22 -23.47 -5.43
CA VAL A 119 12.72 -24.35 -4.34
C VAL A 119 12.01 -25.58 -4.89
N GLY A 120 11.46 -25.49 -6.09
CA GLY A 120 10.64 -26.54 -6.68
C GLY A 120 9.13 -26.25 -6.55
N GLY A 121 8.30 -27.31 -6.74
CA GLY A 121 6.84 -27.14 -6.71
C GLY A 121 6.27 -26.53 -8.01
N GLY A 122 7.04 -26.51 -9.10
CA GLY A 122 6.63 -25.97 -10.39
C GLY A 122 5.37 -26.63 -10.99
N GLY A 123 5.06 -27.88 -10.57
CA GLY A 123 3.82 -28.58 -10.96
C GLY A 123 2.57 -28.16 -10.19
N ILE A 124 2.68 -27.38 -9.12
CA ILE A 124 1.52 -26.91 -8.35
C ILE A 124 0.78 -25.85 -9.18
N PRO A 125 -0.53 -26.04 -9.46
CA PRO A 125 -1.34 -25.05 -10.16
C PRO A 125 -1.34 -23.72 -9.40
N LEU A 126 -1.03 -22.62 -10.08
CA LEU A 126 -0.93 -21.28 -9.50
C LEU A 126 -1.76 -20.29 -10.32
N SER A 127 -2.66 -19.58 -9.67
CA SER A 127 -3.26 -18.36 -10.19
C SER A 127 -2.79 -17.15 -9.41
N ALA A 128 -2.75 -15.97 -10.02
CA ALA A 128 -2.30 -14.74 -9.38
C ALA A 128 -3.28 -13.60 -9.65
N VAL A 129 -3.72 -12.96 -8.58
CA VAL A 129 -4.50 -11.72 -8.66
C VAL A 129 -3.55 -10.59 -9.02
N ARG A 130 -3.59 -10.14 -10.28
CA ARG A 130 -2.68 -9.10 -10.79
C ARG A 130 -3.11 -7.69 -10.38
N SER A 131 -4.41 -7.44 -10.35
CA SER A 131 -5.00 -6.17 -9.93
C SER A 131 -6.34 -6.43 -9.25
N TRP A 132 -6.63 -5.65 -8.23
CA TRP A 132 -7.93 -5.59 -7.55
C TRP A 132 -8.30 -4.15 -7.19
N ALA A 133 -7.76 -3.21 -7.98
CA ALA A 133 -7.84 -1.75 -7.83
C ALA A 133 -9.28 -1.21 -7.71
N THR A 134 -10.24 -1.87 -8.37
CA THR A 134 -11.66 -1.48 -8.35
C THR A 134 -12.56 -2.56 -7.76
N HIS A 135 -12.00 -3.55 -7.06
CA HIS A 135 -12.81 -4.57 -6.40
C HIS A 135 -13.82 -3.93 -5.44
N PRO A 136 -15.11 -4.31 -5.50
CA PRO A 136 -16.17 -3.64 -4.72
C PRO A 136 -15.92 -3.60 -3.21
N GLY A 137 -15.30 -4.64 -2.65
CA GLY A 137 -14.92 -4.73 -1.24
C GLY A 137 -13.87 -3.68 -0.87
N LEU A 138 -12.79 -3.55 -1.68
CA LEU A 138 -11.76 -2.52 -1.48
C LEU A 138 -12.36 -1.11 -1.57
N VAL A 139 -13.14 -0.86 -2.62
CA VAL A 139 -13.76 0.46 -2.83
C VAL A 139 -14.69 0.81 -1.67
N GLY A 140 -15.47 -0.15 -1.17
CA GLY A 140 -16.33 0.03 0.01
C GLY A 140 -15.53 0.34 1.28
N ALA A 141 -14.47 -0.44 1.52
CA ALA A 141 -13.58 -0.27 2.66
C ALA A 141 -12.91 1.12 2.68
N LEU A 142 -12.42 1.58 1.54
CA LEU A 142 -11.79 2.91 1.39
C LEU A 142 -12.82 4.04 1.57
N ALA A 143 -13.97 3.97 0.88
CA ALA A 143 -15.01 5.00 0.97
C ALA A 143 -15.56 5.15 2.39
N GLY A 144 -15.78 4.04 3.11
CA GLY A 144 -16.21 4.06 4.51
C GLY A 144 -15.22 4.76 5.43
N ARG A 145 -13.92 4.50 5.27
CA ARG A 145 -12.86 5.13 6.07
C ARG A 145 -12.68 6.61 5.74
N ILE A 146 -12.81 6.98 4.47
CA ILE A 146 -12.80 8.39 4.07
C ILE A 146 -13.99 9.12 4.69
N SER A 147 -15.19 8.53 4.64
CA SER A 147 -16.38 9.10 5.26
C SER A 147 -16.23 9.26 6.77
N ALA A 148 -15.62 8.28 7.45
CA ALA A 148 -15.31 8.38 8.88
C ALA A 148 -14.30 9.51 9.17
N ALA A 149 -13.29 9.71 8.32
CA ALA A 149 -12.33 10.81 8.46
C ALA A 149 -12.97 12.18 8.20
N LEU A 150 -13.84 12.30 7.21
CA LEU A 150 -14.66 13.50 6.98
C LEU A 150 -15.54 13.83 8.19
N GLY A 151 -16.14 12.81 8.82
CA GLY A 151 -16.95 12.95 10.02
C GLY A 151 -16.20 13.49 11.25
N ARG A 152 -14.87 13.58 11.22
CA ARG A 152 -14.07 14.25 12.27
C ARG A 152 -14.10 15.79 12.16
N PHE A 153 -14.53 16.33 11.03
CA PHE A 153 -14.76 17.75 10.84
C PHE A 153 -16.18 18.15 11.29
N PRO A 154 -16.39 19.43 11.71
CA PRO A 154 -17.74 19.94 11.97
C PRO A 154 -18.65 19.74 10.76
N GLU A 155 -19.91 19.32 11.00
CA GLU A 155 -20.87 19.05 9.92
C GLU A 155 -20.98 20.14 8.85
N PRO A 156 -21.02 21.46 9.21
CA PRO A 156 -21.10 22.52 8.20
C PRO A 156 -19.84 22.63 7.31
N GLU A 157 -18.70 22.13 7.76
CA GLU A 157 -17.43 22.21 7.04
C GLU A 157 -17.23 21.01 6.10
N GLN A 158 -17.78 19.83 6.43
CA GLN A 158 -17.55 18.57 5.71
C GLN A 158 -17.72 18.67 4.20
N PRO A 159 -18.76 19.36 3.66
CA PRO A 159 -18.92 19.48 2.21
C PRO A 159 -17.81 20.28 1.51
N SER A 160 -17.05 21.07 2.26
CA SER A 160 -15.96 21.91 1.75
C SER A 160 -14.57 21.30 2.01
N VAL A 161 -14.47 20.19 2.76
CA VAL A 161 -13.21 19.50 3.04
C VAL A 161 -12.81 18.64 1.84
N PRO A 162 -11.73 18.95 1.10
CA PRO A 162 -11.29 18.09 0.02
C PRO A 162 -10.74 16.76 0.52
N VAL A 163 -11.00 15.70 -0.25
CA VAL A 163 -10.32 14.41 -0.12
C VAL A 163 -9.12 14.40 -1.04
N LEU A 164 -7.92 14.44 -0.47
CA LEU A 164 -6.66 14.29 -1.20
C LEU A 164 -6.31 12.81 -1.27
N PHE A 165 -6.59 12.19 -2.39
CA PHE A 165 -6.14 10.83 -2.67
C PHE A 165 -4.63 10.81 -2.89
N THR A 166 -3.95 9.82 -2.33
CA THR A 166 -2.52 9.63 -2.59
C THR A 166 -2.19 8.20 -2.99
N ALA A 167 -1.12 8.05 -3.76
CA ALA A 167 -0.51 6.79 -4.13
C ALA A 167 1.01 6.96 -4.23
N HIS A 168 1.78 5.89 -4.13
CA HIS A 168 3.24 5.95 -4.25
C HIS A 168 3.64 6.45 -5.63
N SER A 169 4.56 7.40 -5.70
CA SER A 169 5.14 7.85 -6.97
C SER A 169 6.02 6.75 -7.57
N LEU A 170 6.01 6.68 -8.89
CA LEU A 170 6.89 5.81 -9.67
C LEU A 170 7.62 6.66 -10.73
N PRO A 171 8.78 6.21 -11.25
CA PRO A 171 9.47 6.92 -12.32
C PRO A 171 8.58 7.16 -13.55
N GLU A 172 8.59 8.36 -14.12
CA GLU A 172 7.76 8.70 -15.29
C GLU A 172 7.98 7.79 -16.50
N ARG A 173 9.13 7.13 -16.60
CA ARG A 173 9.42 6.18 -17.68
C ARG A 173 8.38 5.06 -17.76
N ILE A 174 7.71 4.69 -16.67
CA ILE A 174 6.68 3.65 -16.69
C ILE A 174 5.53 4.00 -17.65
N VAL A 175 5.20 5.29 -17.77
CA VAL A 175 4.14 5.75 -18.68
C VAL A 175 4.54 5.49 -20.13
N ARG A 176 5.81 5.74 -20.47
CA ARG A 176 6.34 5.46 -21.82
C ARG A 176 6.39 3.96 -22.11
N ASP A 177 6.61 3.15 -21.06
CA ASP A 177 6.66 1.69 -21.14
C ASP A 177 5.25 1.06 -21.17
N GLY A 178 4.18 1.88 -21.11
CA GLY A 178 2.79 1.42 -21.17
C GLY A 178 2.29 0.77 -19.88
N ASP A 179 2.91 1.06 -18.72
CA ASP A 179 2.49 0.53 -17.43
C ASP A 179 1.10 1.06 -17.06
N PRO A 180 0.14 0.20 -16.66
CA PRO A 180 -1.23 0.61 -16.36
C PRO A 180 -1.39 1.34 -15.02
N TYR A 181 -0.36 1.42 -14.19
CA TYR A 181 -0.45 1.95 -12.82
C TYR A 181 -1.17 3.30 -12.71
N PRO A 182 -0.84 4.34 -13.51
CA PRO A 182 -1.54 5.61 -13.41
C PRO A 182 -3.02 5.52 -13.79
N ALA A 183 -3.39 4.60 -14.69
CA ALA A 183 -4.78 4.37 -15.06
C ALA A 183 -5.53 3.62 -13.96
N GLU A 184 -4.93 2.61 -13.35
CA GLU A 184 -5.52 1.85 -12.25
C GLU A 184 -5.72 2.72 -11.00
N VAL A 185 -4.76 3.58 -10.66
CA VAL A 185 -4.90 4.56 -9.57
C VAL A 185 -6.12 5.48 -9.84
N ARG A 186 -6.23 6.03 -11.06
CA ARG A 186 -7.38 6.86 -11.44
C ARG A 186 -8.71 6.09 -11.37
N SER A 187 -8.70 4.82 -11.76
CA SER A 187 -9.91 3.96 -11.68
C SER A 187 -10.33 3.73 -10.23
N THR A 188 -9.37 3.50 -9.32
CA THR A 188 -9.66 3.42 -7.87
C THR A 188 -10.26 4.72 -7.37
N ILE A 189 -9.66 5.87 -7.69
CA ILE A 189 -10.17 7.21 -7.29
C ILE A 189 -11.60 7.39 -7.78
N ALA A 190 -11.87 7.13 -9.05
CA ALA A 190 -13.20 7.30 -9.62
C ALA A 190 -14.25 6.40 -8.93
N ALA A 191 -13.90 5.13 -8.69
CA ALA A 191 -14.78 4.17 -8.03
C ALA A 191 -15.07 4.55 -6.56
N VAL A 192 -14.06 5.03 -5.83
CA VAL A 192 -14.22 5.49 -4.44
C VAL A 192 -15.01 6.80 -4.40
N THR A 193 -14.68 7.78 -5.25
CA THR A 193 -15.39 9.08 -5.34
C THR A 193 -16.88 8.89 -5.60
N ALA A 194 -17.25 7.92 -6.45
CA ALA A 194 -18.65 7.62 -6.73
C ALA A 194 -19.44 7.12 -5.49
N ARG A 195 -18.77 6.76 -4.40
CA ARG A 195 -19.38 6.34 -3.13
C ARG A 195 -19.31 7.40 -2.02
N LEU A 196 -18.66 8.52 -2.28
CA LEU A 196 -18.63 9.67 -1.37
C LEU A 196 -19.89 10.53 -1.53
N PRO A 197 -20.16 11.46 -0.60
CA PRO A 197 -21.25 12.43 -0.75
C PRO A 197 -21.17 13.15 -2.09
N ALA A 198 -22.32 13.38 -2.73
CA ALA A 198 -22.38 14.07 -4.03
C ALA A 198 -21.75 15.48 -3.92
N GLY A 199 -20.85 15.79 -4.84
CA GLY A 199 -20.16 17.09 -4.85
C GLY A 199 -18.97 17.20 -3.89
N GLN A 200 -18.59 16.14 -3.19
CA GLN A 200 -17.39 16.15 -2.32
C GLN A 200 -16.16 16.56 -3.13
N PRO A 201 -15.43 17.63 -2.74
CA PRO A 201 -14.21 18.04 -3.44
C PRO A 201 -13.14 16.97 -3.36
N THR A 202 -12.43 16.73 -4.45
CA THR A 202 -11.35 15.74 -4.50
C THR A 202 -10.10 16.33 -5.16
N ALA A 203 -8.94 15.90 -4.70
CA ALA A 203 -7.65 16.17 -5.31
C ALA A 203 -6.85 14.85 -5.34
N PHE A 204 -5.76 14.83 -6.11
CA PHE A 204 -4.86 13.70 -6.18
C PHE A 204 -3.41 14.16 -6.21
N ALA A 205 -2.53 13.45 -5.50
CA ALA A 205 -1.09 13.64 -5.54
C ALA A 205 -0.36 12.31 -5.38
N TYR A 206 0.86 12.23 -5.90
CA TYR A 206 1.78 11.15 -5.62
C TYR A 206 2.66 11.48 -4.42
N GLN A 207 2.99 10.47 -3.60
CA GLN A 207 3.86 10.58 -2.42
C GLN A 207 5.10 9.69 -2.53
N SER A 208 6.05 9.88 -1.61
CA SER A 208 7.16 8.96 -1.35
C SER A 208 8.03 8.66 -2.58
N GLN A 209 8.26 9.67 -3.41
CA GLN A 209 9.15 9.50 -4.57
C GLN A 209 10.55 9.05 -4.15
N GLY A 210 11.16 8.19 -4.96
CA GLY A 210 12.52 7.72 -4.72
C GLY A 210 13.57 8.81 -5.00
N ARG A 211 14.80 8.56 -4.54
CA ARG A 211 15.93 9.50 -4.67
C ARG A 211 16.74 9.32 -5.96
N SER A 212 16.22 8.62 -6.97
CA SER A 212 16.89 8.56 -8.26
C SER A 212 16.79 9.92 -8.98
N PRO A 213 17.79 10.28 -9.81
CA PRO A 213 17.78 11.57 -10.52
C PRO A 213 16.79 11.62 -11.69
N GLU A 214 16.10 10.53 -12.00
CA GLU A 214 15.07 10.49 -13.03
C GLU A 214 13.78 11.21 -12.58
N PRO A 215 12.97 11.73 -13.50
CA PRO A 215 11.69 12.33 -13.17
C PRO A 215 10.70 11.28 -12.63
N TRP A 216 9.89 11.69 -11.66
CA TRP A 216 8.88 10.88 -10.98
C TRP A 216 7.47 11.41 -11.27
N LEU A 217 6.48 10.55 -11.15
CA LEU A 217 5.09 10.93 -11.35
C LEU A 217 4.66 12.01 -10.34
N GLY A 218 3.99 13.04 -10.85
CA GLY A 218 3.39 14.12 -10.08
C GLY A 218 1.88 14.27 -10.35
N PRO A 219 1.22 15.23 -9.69
CA PRO A 219 1.76 16.21 -8.74
C PRO A 219 2.20 15.60 -7.41
N GLU A 220 3.03 16.29 -6.65
CA GLU A 220 3.47 15.91 -5.31
C GLU A 220 2.49 16.41 -4.23
N VAL A 221 2.54 15.79 -3.03
CA VAL A 221 1.62 16.10 -1.93
C VAL A 221 1.85 17.50 -1.38
N GLU A 222 3.12 17.91 -1.15
CA GLU A 222 3.42 19.18 -0.50
C GLU A 222 2.94 20.40 -1.31
N PRO A 223 3.22 20.50 -2.63
CA PRO A 223 2.65 21.59 -3.45
C PRO A 223 1.12 21.55 -3.52
N THR A 224 0.54 20.34 -3.43
CA THR A 224 -0.92 20.18 -3.42
C THR A 224 -1.52 20.70 -2.12
N LEU A 225 -0.90 20.44 -0.96
CA LEU A 225 -1.30 20.99 0.33
C LEU A 225 -1.20 22.53 0.33
N ASP A 226 -0.13 23.10 -0.24
CA ASP A 226 0.04 24.56 -0.37
C ASP A 226 -1.09 25.18 -1.19
N HIS A 227 -1.45 24.54 -2.31
CA HIS A 227 -2.56 24.97 -3.15
C HIS A 227 -3.92 24.92 -2.42
N LEU A 228 -4.20 23.83 -1.70
CA LEU A 228 -5.43 23.68 -0.92
C LEU A 228 -5.53 24.73 0.19
N ALA A 229 -4.44 24.96 0.91
CA ALA A 229 -4.40 26.00 1.96
C ALA A 229 -4.64 27.40 1.39
N GLY A 230 -4.03 27.72 0.22
CA GLY A 230 -4.27 28.97 -0.50
C GLY A 230 -5.72 29.13 -0.98
N GLY A 231 -6.44 28.05 -1.17
CA GLY A 231 -7.86 28.04 -1.53
C GLY A 231 -8.82 28.31 -0.35
N GLY A 232 -8.31 28.39 0.89
CA GLY A 232 -9.10 28.71 2.09
C GLY A 232 -10.02 27.57 2.53
N VAL A 233 -9.68 26.30 2.21
CA VAL A 233 -10.45 25.14 2.68
C VAL A 233 -10.30 24.94 4.20
N PRO A 234 -11.32 24.41 4.92
CA PRO A 234 -11.26 24.26 6.39
C PRO A 234 -10.26 23.19 6.84
N GLY A 235 -9.87 22.30 5.95
CA GLY A 235 -8.93 21.22 6.18
C GLY A 235 -8.87 20.27 5.01
N VAL A 236 -8.21 19.13 5.16
CA VAL A 236 -8.05 18.09 4.14
C VAL A 236 -8.13 16.70 4.77
N VAL A 237 -8.79 15.77 4.09
CA VAL A 237 -8.66 14.33 4.38
C VAL A 237 -7.65 13.73 3.43
N ILE A 238 -6.52 13.20 3.92
CA ILE A 238 -5.60 12.41 3.10
C ILE A 238 -6.05 10.95 3.06
N ALA A 239 -6.19 10.43 1.84
CA ALA A 239 -6.62 9.06 1.55
C ALA A 239 -5.56 8.31 0.74
N PRO A 240 -4.62 7.58 1.40
CA PRO A 240 -3.54 6.85 0.73
C PRO A 240 -4.05 5.54 0.11
N ILE A 241 -4.75 5.63 -1.02
CA ILE A 241 -5.43 4.52 -1.70
C ILE A 241 -4.51 3.53 -2.41
N GLY A 242 -3.24 3.88 -2.57
CA GLY A 242 -2.22 2.97 -3.12
C GLY A 242 -1.76 1.90 -2.14
N PHE A 243 -2.22 1.96 -0.89
CA PHE A 243 -1.82 1.08 0.19
C PHE A 243 -3.04 0.49 0.89
N VAL A 244 -2.85 -0.66 1.54
CA VAL A 244 -3.90 -1.33 2.32
C VAL A 244 -3.51 -1.56 3.77
N SER A 245 -2.28 -1.24 4.14
CA SER A 245 -1.76 -1.37 5.51
C SER A 245 -0.89 -0.19 5.91
N ASP A 246 -0.81 0.06 7.22
CA ASP A 246 0.15 1.00 7.78
C ASP A 246 1.58 0.50 7.57
N HIS A 247 2.47 1.43 7.26
CA HIS A 247 3.90 1.26 7.08
C HIS A 247 4.59 2.62 7.19
N VAL A 248 5.91 2.68 7.05
CA VAL A 248 6.67 3.92 7.27
C VAL A 248 6.17 5.10 6.43
N GLU A 249 5.72 4.87 5.18
CA GLU A 249 5.24 5.95 4.29
C GLU A 249 3.84 6.47 4.67
N THR A 250 3.05 5.74 5.44
CA THR A 250 1.79 6.25 6.01
C THR A 250 2.03 6.86 7.39
N LEU A 251 2.83 6.19 8.22
CA LEU A 251 3.05 6.60 9.61
C LEU A 251 4.05 7.75 9.75
N TYR A 252 5.03 7.86 8.85
CA TYR A 252 6.01 8.93 8.89
C TYR A 252 5.69 10.03 7.87
N ASP A 253 5.61 9.71 6.58
CA ASP A 253 5.43 10.75 5.56
C ASP A 253 4.10 11.48 5.76
N ILE A 254 2.99 10.76 6.05
CA ILE A 254 1.67 11.41 6.23
C ILE A 254 1.49 11.94 7.65
N ASP A 255 1.66 11.07 8.68
CA ASP A 255 1.29 11.43 10.05
C ASP A 255 2.29 12.38 10.72
N ILE A 256 3.54 12.48 10.21
CA ILE A 256 4.57 13.36 10.73
C ILE A 256 4.88 14.48 9.74
N GLU A 257 5.41 14.17 8.54
CA GLU A 257 5.91 15.20 7.61
C GLU A 257 4.77 16.04 7.00
N PHE A 258 3.75 15.40 6.39
CA PHE A 258 2.64 16.15 5.77
C PHE A 258 1.75 16.81 6.82
N ARG A 259 1.58 16.20 8.00
CA ARG A 259 0.88 16.83 9.12
C ARG A 259 1.60 18.10 9.59
N ALA A 260 2.91 18.04 9.81
CA ALA A 260 3.70 19.20 10.18
C ALA A 260 3.68 20.30 9.09
N ARG A 261 3.63 19.91 7.80
CA ARG A 261 3.44 20.87 6.70
C ARG A 261 2.08 21.53 6.77
N ALA A 262 1.01 20.75 6.91
CA ALA A 262 -0.36 21.26 7.00
C ALA A 262 -0.52 22.21 8.21
N GLU A 263 0.03 21.87 9.36
CA GLU A 263 0.02 22.75 10.56
C GLU A 263 0.68 24.11 10.30
N LYS A 264 1.84 24.13 9.61
CA LYS A 264 2.52 25.38 9.22
C LYS A 264 1.69 26.24 8.26
N LEU A 265 0.81 25.62 7.49
CA LEU A 265 -0.11 26.27 6.57
C LEU A 265 -1.44 26.66 7.23
N GLY A 266 -1.64 26.33 8.52
CA GLY A 266 -2.91 26.50 9.22
C GLY A 266 -4.03 25.58 8.70
N LEU A 267 -3.68 24.49 8.02
CA LEU A 267 -4.60 23.54 7.42
C LEU A 267 -4.78 22.34 8.36
N ARG A 268 -6.01 22.06 8.78
CA ARG A 268 -6.31 20.83 9.53
C ARG A 268 -6.17 19.61 8.60
N LEU A 269 -5.37 18.62 9.00
CA LEU A 269 -5.16 17.38 8.26
C LEU A 269 -5.70 16.19 9.06
N GLU A 270 -6.61 15.43 8.45
CA GLU A 270 -7.03 14.10 8.92
C GLU A 270 -6.58 13.06 7.92
N ARG A 271 -6.00 11.96 8.39
CA ARG A 271 -5.72 10.80 7.54
C ARG A 271 -6.85 9.77 7.70
N MET A 272 -7.32 9.17 6.59
CA MET A 272 -8.17 7.99 6.71
C MET A 272 -7.42 6.85 7.39
N GLU A 273 -8.08 6.08 8.21
CA GLU A 273 -7.50 4.87 8.78
C GLU A 273 -7.19 3.84 7.68
N MET A 274 -6.05 3.17 7.79
CA MET A 274 -5.73 2.12 6.82
C MET A 274 -6.60 0.89 7.05
N PRO A 275 -6.93 0.14 5.99
CA PRO A 275 -7.66 -1.14 6.15
C PRO A 275 -6.97 -2.11 7.10
N ASN A 276 -5.65 -2.23 7.05
CA ASN A 276 -4.85 -3.10 7.92
C ASN A 276 -5.43 -4.54 7.94
N ALA A 277 -5.62 -5.13 9.12
CA ALA A 277 -6.22 -6.43 9.29
C ALA A 277 -7.74 -6.34 9.61
N ALA A 278 -8.44 -5.34 9.06
CA ALA A 278 -9.88 -5.22 9.29
C ALA A 278 -10.68 -6.32 8.57
N ASP A 279 -11.87 -6.59 9.08
CA ASP A 279 -12.71 -7.69 8.62
C ASP A 279 -13.18 -7.49 7.16
N ASP A 280 -13.48 -6.26 6.77
CA ASP A 280 -13.86 -5.93 5.39
C ASP A 280 -12.74 -6.19 4.37
N LEU A 281 -11.46 -6.00 4.76
CA LEU A 281 -10.34 -6.38 3.91
C LEU A 281 -10.15 -7.90 3.86
N ALA A 282 -10.32 -8.60 4.99
CA ALA A 282 -10.28 -10.07 5.01
C ALA A 282 -11.39 -10.67 4.12
N ASP A 283 -12.60 -10.10 4.16
CA ASP A 283 -13.71 -10.50 3.29
C ASP A 283 -13.41 -10.23 1.81
N THR A 284 -12.77 -9.09 1.52
CA THR A 284 -12.30 -8.75 0.18
C THR A 284 -11.30 -9.78 -0.35
N LEU A 285 -10.30 -10.16 0.45
CA LEU A 285 -9.34 -11.20 0.07
C LEU A 285 -10.01 -12.56 -0.11
N GLY A 286 -10.99 -12.89 0.73
CA GLY A 286 -11.81 -14.10 0.59
C GLY A 286 -12.55 -14.13 -0.74
N ALA A 287 -13.16 -13.03 -1.16
CA ALA A 287 -13.83 -12.92 -2.45
C ALA A 287 -12.85 -13.09 -3.63
N LEU A 288 -11.66 -12.47 -3.56
CA LEU A 288 -10.62 -12.64 -4.57
C LEU A 288 -10.14 -14.10 -4.69
N VAL A 289 -10.05 -14.82 -3.56
CA VAL A 289 -9.75 -16.26 -3.58
C VAL A 289 -10.88 -17.04 -4.25
N ASP A 290 -12.13 -16.79 -3.87
CA ASP A 290 -13.30 -17.49 -4.44
C ASP A 290 -13.40 -17.27 -5.96
N GLU A 291 -13.13 -16.05 -6.46
CA GLU A 291 -13.08 -15.71 -7.90
C GLU A 291 -12.02 -16.54 -8.63
N GLN A 292 -10.81 -16.67 -8.05
CA GLN A 292 -9.72 -17.44 -8.65
C GLN A 292 -9.93 -18.97 -8.60
N LEU A 293 -10.72 -19.45 -7.65
CA LEU A 293 -11.03 -20.87 -7.51
C LEU A 293 -12.21 -21.30 -8.41
N SER A 294 -13.08 -20.35 -8.76
CA SER A 294 -14.29 -20.60 -9.57
C SER A 294 -14.03 -20.53 -11.09
N GLY A 295 -12.93 -19.94 -11.54
CA GLY A 295 -12.49 -19.80 -12.93
C GLY A 295 -11.45 -20.86 -13.28
#